data_1f3ab529c27fc49727fb5d492a101563
#
_entry.id   1f3ab529c27fc49727fb5d492a101563
#
_cell.length_a   1.000
_cell.length_b   1.000
_cell.length_c   1.000
_cell.angle_alpha   90.00
_cell.angle_beta   90.00
_cell.angle_gamma   90.00
#
_symmetry.space_group_name_H-M   'P 1'
#
loop_
_entity.id
_entity.type
_entity.pdbx_description
1 polymer ?
#
loop_
_entity_poly.entity_id
_entity_poly.type
_entity_poly.pdbx_seq_one_letter_code
_entity_poly.pdbx_strand_id
1 'polypeptide(L)'
;MDVIEKMELIKRPPTKEIVKDEAELIELLSTNSKPKHYIGLEISGFLHLGSLISTGFKINDFMKAGIDCTVFLADWHTLINDKLGGNLETISKVSKYYADAFRLVCPGVNIVMGTDLYDSKKEYWAELVKFTKHMTLARTMLTLTIMGRSENEDKIDLAKLLYPPMQAADIHSLDLDIVHAGMDQRKIHMLVREIFPKMKWKVPVAVHHALLPGLAQPKDNTTTEPGKMS
;
A
#
# COMPACT_ATOMS: atom_id res chain seq x y z
N MET A 1 24.86 10.21 4.72
CA MET A 1 24.63 8.90 4.04
C MET A 1 24.59 9.17 2.55
N ASP A 2 25.43 8.49 1.80
CA ASP A 2 25.45 8.61 0.34
C ASP A 2 24.33 7.77 -0.31
N VAL A 3 24.19 7.86 -1.65
CA VAL A 3 23.10 7.17 -2.37
C VAL A 3 23.28 5.65 -2.35
N ILE A 4 24.51 5.15 -2.32
CA ILE A 4 24.79 3.72 -2.29
C ILE A 4 24.34 3.13 -0.94
N GLU A 5 24.71 3.77 0.16
CA GLU A 5 24.29 3.37 1.51
C GLU A 5 22.75 3.40 1.67
N LYS A 6 22.07 4.41 1.09
CA LYS A 6 20.60 4.47 1.07
C LYS A 6 20.00 3.30 0.29
N MET A 7 20.56 3.00 -0.89
CA MET A 7 20.13 1.87 -1.72
C MET A 7 20.28 0.54 -1.00
N GLU A 8 21.39 0.32 -0.29
CA GLU A 8 21.61 -0.89 0.49
C GLU A 8 20.52 -1.08 1.56
N LEU A 9 20.13 -0.01 2.28
CA LEU A 9 19.04 -0.05 3.25
C LEU A 9 17.69 -0.42 2.59
N ILE A 10 17.38 0.22 1.46
CA ILE A 10 16.12 -0.02 0.76
C ILE A 10 16.06 -1.45 0.18
N LYS A 11 17.18 -1.99 -0.29
CA LYS A 11 17.27 -3.34 -0.87
C LYS A 11 17.33 -4.47 0.16
N ARG A 12 17.56 -4.17 1.43
CA ARG A 12 17.55 -5.21 2.47
C ARG A 12 16.27 -6.05 2.43
N PRO A 13 16.34 -7.34 2.73
CA PRO A 13 15.15 -8.15 2.93
C PRO A 13 14.18 -7.49 3.92
N PRO A 14 12.87 -7.57 3.70
CA PRO A 14 12.19 -8.42 2.72
C PRO A 14 11.98 -7.78 1.33
N THR A 15 12.65 -6.68 0.95
CA THR A 15 12.52 -6.10 -0.40
C THR A 15 12.82 -7.17 -1.47
N LYS A 16 11.89 -7.32 -2.41
CA LYS A 16 11.93 -8.31 -3.50
C LYS A 16 12.05 -7.67 -4.88
N GLU A 17 11.43 -6.51 -5.07
CA GLU A 17 11.38 -5.84 -6.38
C GLU A 17 11.38 -4.32 -6.22
N ILE A 18 12.09 -3.64 -7.10
CA ILE A 18 12.01 -2.20 -7.32
C ILE A 18 11.56 -1.99 -8.76
N VAL A 19 10.44 -1.31 -8.98
CA VAL A 19 9.88 -1.07 -10.31
C VAL A 19 10.09 0.40 -10.70
N LYS A 20 10.56 0.70 -11.86
CA LYS A 20 10.87 -0.08 -13.06
C LYS A 20 12.25 -0.76 -12.94
N ASP A 21 13.23 -0.05 -12.41
CA ASP A 21 14.59 -0.49 -12.16
C ASP A 21 15.21 0.32 -11.01
N GLU A 22 16.40 -0.06 -10.60
CA GLU A 22 17.13 0.64 -9.54
C GLU A 22 17.60 2.04 -9.96
N ALA A 23 17.78 2.29 -11.25
CA ALA A 23 18.26 3.58 -11.75
C ALA A 23 17.28 4.72 -11.45
N GLU A 24 15.97 4.46 -11.58
CA GLU A 24 14.92 5.43 -11.23
C GLU A 24 14.95 5.79 -9.73
N LEU A 25 15.18 4.81 -8.86
CA LEU A 25 15.32 5.06 -7.42
C LEU A 25 16.63 5.80 -7.08
N ILE A 26 17.73 5.46 -7.75
CA ILE A 26 19.02 6.16 -7.58
C ILE A 26 18.88 7.63 -7.99
N GLU A 27 18.24 7.91 -9.12
CA GLU A 27 17.97 9.28 -9.58
C GLU A 27 17.13 10.05 -8.55
N LEU A 28 16.05 9.43 -8.05
CA LEU A 28 15.20 10.03 -7.02
C LEU A 28 16.01 10.37 -5.76
N LEU A 29 16.81 9.42 -5.25
CA LEU A 29 17.60 9.62 -4.03
C LEU A 29 18.74 10.61 -4.19
N SER A 30 19.18 10.85 -5.42
CA SER A 30 20.23 11.81 -5.76
C SER A 30 19.68 13.24 -5.87
N THR A 31 18.45 13.39 -6.31
CA THR A 31 17.81 14.68 -6.63
C THR A 31 16.87 15.19 -5.53
N ASN A 32 16.30 14.28 -4.72
CA ASN A 32 15.40 14.62 -3.64
C ASN A 32 16.00 14.20 -2.29
N SER A 33 16.28 15.17 -1.43
CA SER A 33 16.89 14.92 -0.12
C SER A 33 15.94 14.27 0.90
N LYS A 34 14.63 14.41 0.69
CA LYS A 34 13.58 13.89 1.59
C LYS A 34 12.40 13.33 0.80
N PRO A 35 12.57 12.22 0.05
CA PRO A 35 11.49 11.60 -0.71
C PRO A 35 10.34 11.17 0.20
N LYS A 36 9.10 11.37 -0.27
CA LYS A 36 7.89 10.94 0.43
C LYS A 36 7.58 9.49 0.10
N HIS A 37 7.46 8.67 1.12
CA HIS A 37 7.11 7.26 1.02
C HIS A 37 5.81 6.97 1.76
N TYR A 38 5.05 6.00 1.27
CA TYR A 38 3.94 5.44 2.05
C TYR A 38 3.88 3.93 1.94
N ILE A 39 3.25 3.33 2.96
CA ILE A 39 2.66 2.00 2.91
C ILE A 39 1.21 2.08 3.38
N GLY A 40 0.28 1.54 2.57
CA GLY A 40 -1.14 1.45 2.91
C GLY A 40 -1.45 0.12 3.60
N LEU A 41 -2.20 0.19 4.70
CA LEU A 41 -2.61 -0.98 5.48
C LEU A 41 -4.12 -0.99 5.69
N GLU A 42 -4.78 -2.10 5.30
CA GLU A 42 -6.13 -2.39 5.76
C GLU A 42 -6.13 -2.76 7.26
N ILE A 43 -7.20 -2.40 7.94
CA ILE A 43 -7.40 -2.72 9.36
C ILE A 43 -8.19 -4.03 9.43
N SER A 44 -7.50 -5.17 9.43
CA SER A 44 -8.13 -6.48 9.32
C SER A 44 -8.35 -7.23 10.64
N GLY A 45 -8.00 -6.61 11.78
CA GLY A 45 -8.10 -7.21 13.11
C GLY A 45 -6.91 -6.87 14.00
N PHE A 46 -6.48 -7.80 14.83
CA PHE A 46 -5.27 -7.60 15.63
C PHE A 46 -4.02 -7.57 14.74
N LEU A 47 -3.18 -6.57 14.98
CA LEU A 47 -1.90 -6.46 14.31
C LEU A 47 -0.98 -7.59 14.79
N HIS A 48 -0.64 -8.52 13.91
CA HIS A 48 0.22 -9.63 14.28
C HIS A 48 1.71 -9.30 14.14
N LEU A 49 2.55 -10.03 14.86
CA LEU A 49 3.99 -9.78 14.91
C LEU A 49 4.65 -9.80 13.51
N GLY A 50 4.16 -10.65 12.61
CA GLY A 50 4.67 -10.73 11.24
C GLY A 50 4.52 -9.41 10.48
N SER A 51 3.37 -8.74 10.58
CA SER A 51 3.14 -7.42 9.95
C SER A 51 4.05 -6.35 10.57
N LEU A 52 4.21 -6.33 11.89
CA LEU A 52 5.11 -5.39 12.57
C LEU A 52 6.57 -5.60 12.18
N ILE A 53 7.02 -6.85 12.08
CA ILE A 53 8.41 -7.17 11.72
C ILE A 53 8.66 -6.84 10.26
N SER A 54 7.87 -7.40 9.33
CA SER A 54 8.14 -7.22 7.90
C SER A 54 7.97 -5.77 7.45
N THR A 55 6.90 -5.12 7.90
CA THR A 55 6.58 -3.75 7.51
C THR A 55 7.32 -2.72 8.36
N GLY A 56 7.32 -2.91 9.70
CA GLY A 56 7.91 -1.94 10.62
C GLY A 56 9.43 -1.83 10.48
N PHE A 57 10.13 -2.94 10.37
CA PHE A 57 11.59 -2.91 10.17
C PHE A 57 11.95 -2.30 8.80
N LYS A 58 11.13 -2.56 7.79
CA LYS A 58 11.35 -1.97 6.47
C LYS A 58 11.12 -0.46 6.47
N ILE A 59 10.08 0.02 7.14
CA ILE A 59 9.85 1.46 7.35
C ILE A 59 11.08 2.10 8.04
N ASN A 60 11.61 1.45 9.08
CA ASN A 60 12.81 1.94 9.77
C ASN A 60 14.05 2.01 8.84
N ASP A 61 14.20 1.07 7.90
CA ASP A 61 15.26 1.15 6.89
C ASP A 61 15.07 2.34 5.95
N PHE A 62 13.85 2.60 5.49
CA PHE A 62 13.52 3.78 4.70
C PHE A 62 13.78 5.08 5.47
N MET A 63 13.35 5.16 6.73
CA MET A 63 13.59 6.33 7.59
C MET A 63 15.10 6.58 7.81
N LYS A 64 15.87 5.51 8.05
CA LYS A 64 17.35 5.60 8.14
C LYS A 64 17.99 6.09 6.84
N ALA A 65 17.40 5.76 5.69
CA ALA A 65 17.82 6.25 4.39
C ALA A 65 17.45 7.74 4.15
N GLY A 66 16.81 8.41 5.14
CA GLY A 66 16.39 9.81 5.05
C GLY A 66 15.07 10.04 4.33
N ILE A 67 14.26 9.02 4.18
CA ILE A 67 12.96 9.06 3.50
C ILE A 67 11.86 9.45 4.50
N ASP A 68 10.94 10.32 4.07
CA ASP A 68 9.77 10.73 4.84
C ASP A 68 8.67 9.67 4.76
N CYS A 69 8.58 8.84 5.79
CA CYS A 69 7.74 7.67 5.77
C CYS A 69 6.36 7.92 6.38
N THR A 70 5.33 7.43 5.68
CA THR A 70 3.94 7.46 6.11
C THR A 70 3.37 6.05 6.17
N VAL A 71 2.72 5.71 7.27
CA VAL A 71 1.78 4.58 7.36
C VAL A 71 0.37 5.15 7.12
N PHE A 72 -0.21 4.73 6.01
CA PHE A 72 -1.57 5.10 5.65
C PHE A 72 -2.53 4.02 6.14
N LEU A 73 -3.40 4.38 7.07
CA LEU A 73 -4.42 3.49 7.63
C LEU A 73 -5.68 3.60 6.79
N ALA A 74 -5.90 2.61 5.94
CA ALA A 74 -6.90 2.60 4.87
C ALA A 74 -8.29 2.18 5.41
N ASP A 75 -8.89 3.00 6.28
CA ASP A 75 -10.16 2.74 6.96
C ASP A 75 -11.34 2.54 6.00
N TRP A 76 -11.46 3.35 4.96
CA TRP A 76 -12.48 3.19 3.93
C TRP A 76 -12.27 1.97 3.04
N HIS A 77 -11.02 1.63 2.72
CA HIS A 77 -10.71 0.37 2.04
C HIS A 77 -11.07 -0.83 2.90
N THR A 78 -10.83 -0.71 4.21
CA THR A 78 -11.24 -1.71 5.22
C THR A 78 -12.75 -1.90 5.24
N LEU A 79 -13.53 -0.81 5.20
CA LEU A 79 -14.99 -0.83 5.10
C LEU A 79 -15.44 -1.53 3.81
N ILE A 80 -14.91 -1.10 2.65
CA ILE A 80 -15.24 -1.63 1.32
C ILE A 80 -14.94 -3.12 1.23
N ASN A 81 -13.88 -3.59 1.89
CA ASN A 81 -13.49 -5.00 1.90
C ASN A 81 -14.17 -5.84 3.01
N ASP A 82 -15.21 -5.31 3.65
CA ASP A 82 -16.02 -5.97 4.69
C ASP A 82 -15.18 -6.46 5.91
N LYS A 83 -13.99 -5.89 6.14
CA LYS A 83 -13.19 -6.24 7.32
C LYS A 83 -13.87 -5.70 8.59
N LEU A 84 -13.66 -6.40 9.71
CA LEU A 84 -14.28 -6.03 10.99
C LEU A 84 -15.81 -5.87 10.91
N GLY A 85 -16.45 -6.67 10.02
CA GLY A 85 -17.90 -6.63 9.80
C GLY A 85 -18.39 -5.36 9.09
N GLY A 86 -17.52 -4.60 8.41
CA GLY A 86 -17.88 -3.36 7.74
C GLY A 86 -18.38 -2.28 8.69
N ASN A 87 -17.93 -2.27 9.95
CA ASN A 87 -18.37 -1.32 10.97
C ASN A 87 -17.33 -0.21 11.17
N LEU A 88 -17.64 1.02 10.70
CA LEU A 88 -16.73 2.18 10.76
C LEU A 88 -16.28 2.54 12.17
N GLU A 89 -17.14 2.42 13.18
CA GLU A 89 -16.77 2.72 14.57
C GLU A 89 -15.70 1.74 15.07
N THR A 90 -15.90 0.45 14.79
CA THR A 90 -14.92 -0.61 15.12
C THR A 90 -13.62 -0.40 14.35
N ILE A 91 -13.70 -0.11 13.05
CA ILE A 91 -12.54 0.20 12.21
C ILE A 91 -11.75 1.38 12.79
N SER A 92 -12.41 2.48 13.15
CA SER A 92 -11.77 3.65 13.73
C SER A 92 -11.07 3.34 15.06
N LYS A 93 -11.68 2.54 15.94
CA LYS A 93 -11.07 2.12 17.21
C LYS A 93 -9.82 1.27 16.97
N VAL A 94 -9.89 0.29 16.07
CA VAL A 94 -8.75 -0.58 15.74
C VAL A 94 -7.65 0.19 15.01
N SER A 95 -8.01 1.18 14.18
CA SER A 95 -7.03 2.06 13.52
C SER A 95 -6.16 2.84 14.51
N LYS A 96 -6.73 3.31 15.62
CA LYS A 96 -5.96 3.97 16.68
C LYS A 96 -4.93 3.03 17.30
N TYR A 97 -5.32 1.77 17.55
CA TYR A 97 -4.40 0.74 18.01
C TYR A 97 -3.26 0.49 16.99
N TYR A 98 -3.55 0.42 15.69
CA TYR A 98 -2.51 0.32 14.64
C TYR A 98 -1.58 1.53 14.68
N ALA A 99 -2.13 2.74 14.78
CA ALA A 99 -1.33 3.97 14.84
C ALA A 99 -0.34 3.94 16.02
N ASP A 100 -0.81 3.54 17.20
CA ASP A 100 0.03 3.48 18.40
C ASP A 100 1.11 2.39 18.28
N ALA A 101 0.77 1.23 17.75
CA ALA A 101 1.73 0.15 17.50
C ALA A 101 2.82 0.58 16.50
N PHE A 102 2.47 1.25 15.40
CA PHE A 102 3.47 1.72 14.43
C PHE A 102 4.31 2.88 14.98
N ARG A 103 3.75 3.79 15.77
CA ARG A 103 4.55 4.83 16.46
C ARG A 103 5.58 4.25 17.42
N LEU A 104 5.22 3.14 18.08
CA LEU A 104 6.14 2.43 18.99
C LEU A 104 7.29 1.74 18.22
N VAL A 105 6.97 1.05 17.11
CA VAL A 105 7.96 0.26 16.34
C VAL A 105 8.78 1.14 15.39
N CYS A 106 8.18 2.22 14.88
CA CYS A 106 8.77 3.17 13.93
C CYS A 106 8.70 4.60 14.48
N PRO A 107 9.51 4.95 15.51
CA PRO A 107 9.48 6.29 16.10
C PRO A 107 9.76 7.37 15.05
N GLY A 108 8.84 8.32 14.92
CA GLY A 108 8.94 9.41 13.94
C GLY A 108 8.22 9.15 12.61
N VAL A 109 7.57 7.98 12.43
CA VAL A 109 6.75 7.73 11.25
C VAL A 109 5.49 8.61 11.26
N ASN A 110 5.10 9.12 10.09
CA ASN A 110 3.82 9.80 9.93
C ASN A 110 2.69 8.77 9.88
N ILE A 111 1.57 9.07 10.53
CA ILE A 111 0.34 8.26 10.44
C ILE A 111 -0.74 9.12 9.80
N VAL A 112 -1.35 8.61 8.74
CA VAL A 112 -2.45 9.28 8.04
C VAL A 112 -3.63 8.31 7.95
N MET A 113 -4.82 8.76 8.34
CA MET A 113 -6.06 8.02 8.16
C MET A 113 -6.65 8.33 6.78
N GLY A 114 -7.29 7.35 6.14
CA GLY A 114 -8.01 7.58 4.89
C GLY A 114 -9.07 8.67 5.04
N THR A 115 -9.90 8.60 6.09
CA THR A 115 -10.90 9.63 6.41
C THR A 115 -10.28 11.02 6.46
N ASP A 116 -9.17 11.21 7.19
CA ASP A 116 -8.52 12.52 7.32
C ASP A 116 -8.00 13.04 5.96
N LEU A 117 -7.47 12.15 5.12
CA LEU A 117 -7.04 12.50 3.77
C LEU A 117 -8.22 13.00 2.93
N TYR A 118 -9.33 12.25 2.92
CA TYR A 118 -10.50 12.56 2.08
C TYR A 118 -11.21 13.83 2.52
N ASP A 119 -11.26 14.10 3.81
CA ASP A 119 -11.85 15.32 4.36
C ASP A 119 -10.98 16.57 4.11
N SER A 120 -9.66 16.39 4.09
CA SER A 120 -8.72 17.50 3.88
C SER A 120 -8.52 17.88 2.41
N LYS A 121 -8.73 16.97 1.47
CA LYS A 121 -8.49 17.15 0.02
C LYS A 121 -9.79 17.32 -0.73
N LYS A 122 -10.20 18.56 -0.95
CA LYS A 122 -11.46 18.89 -1.66
C LYS A 122 -11.57 18.27 -3.05
N GLU A 123 -10.45 18.13 -3.75
CA GLU A 123 -10.36 17.62 -5.12
C GLU A 123 -10.37 16.09 -5.18
N TYR A 124 -10.18 15.39 -4.05
CA TYR A 124 -9.99 13.94 -4.00
C TYR A 124 -11.01 13.15 -4.82
N TRP A 125 -12.28 13.41 -4.61
CA TRP A 125 -13.36 12.69 -5.30
C TRP A 125 -13.42 13.00 -6.79
N ALA A 126 -13.10 14.25 -7.18
CA ALA A 126 -13.02 14.63 -8.59
C ALA A 126 -11.84 13.94 -9.29
N GLU A 127 -10.72 13.83 -8.61
CA GLU A 127 -9.52 13.14 -9.12
C GLU A 127 -9.74 11.64 -9.22
N LEU A 128 -10.39 11.04 -8.23
CA LEU A 128 -10.83 9.64 -8.28
C LEU A 128 -11.67 9.38 -9.53
N VAL A 129 -12.71 10.18 -9.77
CA VAL A 129 -13.59 10.04 -10.94
C VAL A 129 -12.80 10.22 -12.24
N LYS A 130 -11.89 11.20 -12.32
CA LYS A 130 -11.03 11.38 -13.50
C LYS A 130 -10.13 10.14 -13.73
N PHE A 131 -9.56 9.56 -12.69
CA PHE A 131 -8.75 8.36 -12.80
C PHE A 131 -9.58 7.17 -13.34
N THR A 132 -10.82 6.97 -12.84
CA THR A 132 -11.69 5.88 -13.30
C THR A 132 -12.03 5.97 -14.77
N LYS A 133 -11.99 7.15 -15.40
CA LYS A 133 -12.18 7.31 -16.85
C LYS A 133 -11.09 6.61 -17.68
N HIS A 134 -9.96 6.29 -17.09
CA HIS A 134 -8.88 5.55 -17.73
C HIS A 134 -8.93 4.03 -17.43
N MET A 135 -9.94 3.59 -16.68
CA MET A 135 -10.15 2.17 -16.35
C MET A 135 -11.38 1.63 -17.05
N THR A 136 -11.29 0.41 -17.57
CA THR A 136 -12.47 -0.36 -17.99
C THR A 136 -12.96 -1.23 -16.85
N LEU A 137 -14.23 -1.64 -16.88
CA LEU A 137 -14.77 -2.59 -15.89
C LEU A 137 -13.95 -3.88 -15.84
N ALA A 138 -13.63 -4.46 -17.00
CA ALA A 138 -12.79 -5.65 -17.08
C ALA A 138 -11.43 -5.47 -16.42
N ARG A 139 -10.78 -4.31 -16.61
CA ARG A 139 -9.51 -3.98 -15.99
C ARG A 139 -9.64 -3.85 -14.46
N THR A 140 -10.72 -3.23 -14.00
CA THR A 140 -11.02 -3.11 -12.57
C THR A 140 -11.20 -4.47 -11.95
N MET A 141 -12.00 -5.36 -12.56
CA MET A 141 -12.20 -6.74 -12.08
C MET A 141 -10.89 -7.50 -11.91
N LEU A 142 -10.00 -7.45 -12.92
CA LEU A 142 -8.68 -8.08 -12.85
C LEU A 142 -7.80 -7.52 -11.72
N THR A 143 -8.04 -6.28 -11.30
CA THR A 143 -7.27 -5.62 -10.24
C THR A 143 -7.81 -5.95 -8.84
N LEU A 144 -9.07 -6.39 -8.70
CA LEU A 144 -9.68 -6.71 -7.40
C LEU A 144 -8.94 -7.79 -6.60
N THR A 145 -8.10 -8.59 -7.24
CA THR A 145 -7.24 -9.57 -6.55
C THR A 145 -6.31 -8.95 -5.50
N ILE A 146 -6.03 -7.63 -5.59
CA ILE A 146 -5.28 -6.91 -4.55
C ILE A 146 -5.98 -6.88 -3.19
N MET A 147 -7.32 -7.04 -3.18
CA MET A 147 -8.13 -7.14 -1.96
C MET A 147 -8.04 -8.52 -1.28
N GLY A 148 -7.26 -9.46 -1.85
CA GLY A 148 -7.19 -10.84 -1.40
C GLY A 148 -8.40 -11.69 -1.81
N ARG A 149 -9.17 -11.23 -2.83
CA ARG A 149 -10.34 -11.92 -3.38
C ARG A 149 -10.03 -12.61 -4.71
N SER A 150 -10.82 -13.63 -5.07
CA SER A 150 -10.70 -14.28 -6.37
C SER A 150 -11.38 -13.45 -7.48
N GLU A 151 -10.90 -13.58 -8.72
CA GLU A 151 -11.48 -12.90 -9.89
C GLU A 151 -12.92 -13.36 -10.20
N ASN A 152 -13.33 -14.53 -9.70
CA ASN A 152 -14.61 -15.20 -9.95
C ASN A 152 -15.56 -15.17 -8.74
N GLU A 153 -15.45 -14.20 -7.86
CA GLU A 153 -16.32 -14.10 -6.70
C GLU A 153 -17.71 -13.60 -7.10
N ASP A 154 -18.76 -14.46 -6.90
CA ASP A 154 -20.12 -14.22 -7.37
C ASP A 154 -20.85 -13.04 -6.70
N LYS A 155 -20.30 -12.47 -5.64
CA LYS A 155 -20.92 -11.39 -4.85
C LYS A 155 -19.98 -10.20 -4.67
N ILE A 156 -19.77 -9.48 -5.77
CA ILE A 156 -19.01 -8.22 -5.73
C ILE A 156 -20.03 -7.07 -5.73
N ASP A 157 -20.13 -6.34 -4.63
CA ASP A 157 -20.90 -5.11 -4.59
C ASP A 157 -20.17 -3.96 -5.33
N LEU A 158 -20.93 -2.92 -5.68
CA LEU A 158 -20.41 -1.80 -6.47
C LEU A 158 -19.28 -1.04 -5.75
N ALA A 159 -19.30 -0.99 -4.40
CA ALA A 159 -18.28 -0.29 -3.62
C ALA A 159 -16.90 -0.93 -3.83
N LYS A 160 -16.82 -2.26 -3.98
CA LYS A 160 -15.55 -2.97 -4.23
C LYS A 160 -14.88 -2.54 -5.53
N LEU A 161 -15.63 -2.08 -6.52
CA LEU A 161 -15.06 -1.54 -7.76
C LEU A 161 -14.34 -0.20 -7.55
N LEU A 162 -14.65 0.52 -6.45
CA LEU A 162 -13.96 1.76 -6.09
C LEU A 162 -12.61 1.52 -5.41
N TYR A 163 -12.37 0.32 -4.88
CA TYR A 163 -11.16 0.02 -4.11
C TYR A 163 -9.85 0.30 -4.89
N PRO A 164 -9.62 -0.29 -6.08
CA PRO A 164 -8.39 -0.03 -6.82
C PRO A 164 -8.21 1.45 -7.25
N PRO A 165 -9.22 2.14 -7.80
CA PRO A 165 -9.05 3.54 -8.16
C PRO A 165 -8.89 4.46 -6.94
N MET A 166 -9.47 4.14 -5.78
CA MET A 166 -9.22 4.88 -4.54
C MET A 166 -7.77 4.76 -4.10
N GLN A 167 -7.18 3.57 -4.13
CA GLN A 167 -5.76 3.39 -3.80
C GLN A 167 -4.85 4.21 -4.73
N ALA A 168 -5.18 4.31 -6.02
CA ALA A 168 -4.45 5.19 -6.93
C ALA A 168 -4.64 6.69 -6.59
N ALA A 169 -5.86 7.10 -6.24
CA ALA A 169 -6.14 8.47 -5.83
C ALA A 169 -5.43 8.84 -4.52
N ASP A 170 -5.30 7.89 -3.57
CA ASP A 170 -4.53 8.06 -2.33
C ASP A 170 -3.06 8.35 -2.63
N ILE A 171 -2.46 7.55 -3.53
CA ILE A 171 -1.07 7.72 -3.97
C ILE A 171 -0.84 9.12 -4.55
N HIS A 172 -1.75 9.58 -5.41
CA HIS A 172 -1.69 10.91 -5.99
C HIS A 172 -1.88 12.01 -4.94
N SER A 173 -2.92 11.89 -4.11
CA SER A 173 -3.30 12.92 -3.12
C SER A 173 -2.26 13.10 -2.02
N LEU A 174 -1.49 12.06 -1.69
CA LEU A 174 -0.36 12.11 -0.77
C LEU A 174 0.93 12.65 -1.43
N ASP A 175 0.93 12.89 -2.75
CA ASP A 175 2.08 13.40 -3.52
C ASP A 175 3.35 12.56 -3.33
N LEU A 176 3.23 11.25 -3.49
CA LEU A 176 4.29 10.30 -3.14
C LEU A 176 5.41 10.22 -4.19
N ASP A 177 6.63 9.99 -3.73
CA ASP A 177 7.80 9.65 -4.53
C ASP A 177 8.04 8.14 -4.56
N ILE A 178 7.71 7.45 -3.46
CA ILE A 178 7.89 6.01 -3.30
C ILE A 178 6.60 5.38 -2.77
N VAL A 179 6.10 4.36 -3.47
CA VAL A 179 5.01 3.51 -2.99
C VAL A 179 5.58 2.15 -2.58
N HIS A 180 5.28 1.72 -1.34
CA HIS A 180 5.76 0.48 -0.78
C HIS A 180 4.60 -0.43 -0.42
N ALA A 181 4.67 -1.70 -0.80
CA ALA A 181 3.66 -2.69 -0.47
C ALA A 181 4.19 -4.14 -0.61
N GLY A 182 3.39 -5.11 -0.22
CA GLY A 182 3.62 -6.50 -0.56
C GLY A 182 3.50 -6.78 -2.06
N MET A 183 4.09 -7.87 -2.53
CA MET A 183 4.00 -8.30 -3.93
C MET A 183 2.55 -8.48 -4.42
N ASP A 184 1.61 -8.74 -3.54
CA ASP A 184 0.17 -8.84 -3.85
C ASP A 184 -0.42 -7.52 -4.36
N GLN A 185 0.16 -6.37 -4.00
CA GLN A 185 -0.27 -5.05 -4.45
C GLN A 185 0.38 -4.60 -5.77
N ARG A 186 1.22 -5.43 -6.37
CA ARG A 186 1.94 -5.08 -7.61
C ARG A 186 1.02 -4.64 -8.75
N LYS A 187 -0.14 -5.29 -8.89
CA LYS A 187 -1.10 -4.98 -9.98
C LYS A 187 -1.55 -3.51 -9.96
N ILE A 188 -1.88 -2.97 -8.78
CA ILE A 188 -2.31 -1.56 -8.68
C ILE A 188 -1.15 -0.60 -8.93
N HIS A 189 0.06 -0.89 -8.46
CA HIS A 189 1.21 -0.04 -8.73
C HIS A 189 1.57 -0.01 -10.22
N MET A 190 1.40 -1.12 -10.95
CA MET A 190 1.56 -1.13 -12.41
C MET A 190 0.48 -0.29 -13.10
N LEU A 191 -0.76 -0.34 -12.62
CA LEU A 191 -1.85 0.49 -13.14
C LEU A 191 -1.59 1.99 -12.91
N VAL A 192 -1.10 2.36 -11.73
CA VAL A 192 -0.65 3.71 -11.40
C VAL A 192 0.41 4.18 -12.40
N ARG A 193 1.46 3.40 -12.62
CA ARG A 193 2.55 3.73 -13.55
C ARG A 193 2.10 3.84 -15.01
N GLU A 194 1.03 3.16 -15.40
CA GLU A 194 0.45 3.25 -16.75
C GLU A 194 -0.44 4.49 -16.93
N ILE A 195 -1.25 4.83 -15.92
CA ILE A 195 -2.30 5.86 -16.04
C ILE A 195 -1.79 7.24 -15.63
N PHE A 196 -0.94 7.36 -14.60
CA PHE A 196 -0.48 8.66 -14.09
C PHE A 196 0.18 9.53 -15.16
N PRO A 197 1.03 9.01 -16.07
CA PRO A 197 1.56 9.83 -17.18
C PRO A 197 0.47 10.40 -18.09
N LYS A 198 -0.62 9.66 -18.34
CA LYS A 198 -1.76 10.11 -19.17
C LYS A 198 -2.51 11.27 -18.51
N MET A 199 -2.50 11.29 -17.16
CA MET A 199 -3.12 12.34 -16.35
C MET A 199 -2.14 13.47 -15.99
N LYS A 200 -0.88 13.38 -16.43
CA LYS A 200 0.21 14.29 -16.03
C LYS A 200 0.42 14.32 -14.51
N TRP A 201 0.16 13.20 -13.84
CA TRP A 201 0.43 13.01 -12.42
C TRP A 201 1.85 12.47 -12.21
N LYS A 202 2.42 12.78 -11.06
CA LYS A 202 3.73 12.28 -10.66
C LYS A 202 3.71 10.75 -10.52
N VAL A 203 4.66 10.08 -11.16
CA VAL A 203 4.77 8.61 -11.12
C VAL A 203 5.74 8.22 -10.02
N PRO A 204 5.29 7.52 -8.97
CA PRO A 204 6.18 7.07 -7.91
C PRO A 204 7.02 5.85 -8.32
N VAL A 205 8.19 5.71 -7.71
CA VAL A 205 8.94 4.45 -7.71
C VAL A 205 8.18 3.44 -6.84
N ALA A 206 7.99 2.22 -7.33
CA ALA A 206 7.33 1.17 -6.55
C ALA A 206 8.34 0.18 -5.98
N VAL A 207 8.29 -0.03 -4.67
CA VAL A 207 9.11 -1.00 -3.94
C VAL A 207 8.20 -2.08 -3.36
N HIS A 208 8.44 -3.33 -3.72
CA HIS A 208 7.65 -4.45 -3.25
C HIS A 208 8.47 -5.36 -2.33
N HIS A 209 7.89 -5.74 -1.20
CA HIS A 209 8.46 -6.73 -0.31
C HIS A 209 7.83 -8.12 -0.52
N ALA A 210 8.60 -9.16 -0.18
CA ALA A 210 8.11 -10.53 -0.18
C ALA A 210 7.02 -10.70 0.88
N LEU A 211 5.98 -11.48 0.57
CA LEU A 211 4.96 -11.83 1.55
C LEU A 211 5.54 -12.86 2.53
N LEU A 212 5.22 -12.72 3.81
CA LEU A 212 5.54 -13.73 4.81
C LEU A 212 4.60 -14.94 4.63
N PRO A 213 5.14 -16.15 4.56
CA PRO A 213 4.33 -17.36 4.55
C PRO A 213 3.56 -17.48 5.87
N GLY A 214 2.29 -17.90 5.79
CA GLY A 214 1.50 -18.22 6.98
C GLY A 214 2.07 -19.45 7.71
N LEU A 215 1.92 -19.50 9.03
CA LEU A 215 2.34 -20.64 9.84
C LEU A 215 1.39 -21.85 9.72
N ALA A 216 0.19 -21.64 9.19
CA ALA A 216 -0.77 -22.73 8.96
C ALA A 216 -0.35 -23.57 7.75
N GLN A 217 -0.43 -24.89 7.90
CA GLN A 217 -0.27 -25.80 6.75
C GLN A 217 -1.37 -25.55 5.73
N PRO A 218 -1.09 -25.73 4.41
CA PRO A 218 -2.09 -25.63 3.37
C PRO A 218 -3.27 -26.56 3.70
N LYS A 219 -4.49 -26.05 3.59
CA LYS A 219 -5.71 -26.84 3.86
C LYS A 219 -5.98 -27.92 2.79
N ASP A 220 -5.30 -27.83 1.65
CA ASP A 220 -5.38 -28.78 0.55
C ASP A 220 -4.01 -29.36 0.21
N ASN A 221 -3.96 -30.68 0.07
CA ASN A 221 -2.77 -31.43 -0.36
C ASN A 221 -2.33 -31.14 -1.82
N THR A 222 -2.98 -30.20 -2.50
CA THR A 222 -2.74 -29.85 -3.91
C THR A 222 -1.84 -28.63 -4.11
N THR A 223 -1.59 -27.83 -3.06
CA THR A 223 -0.70 -26.67 -3.14
C THR A 223 0.47 -26.82 -2.16
N THR A 224 1.68 -26.78 -2.68
CA THR A 224 2.92 -26.83 -1.89
C THR A 224 3.30 -25.47 -1.27
N GLU A 225 2.55 -24.40 -1.56
CA GLU A 225 2.82 -23.07 -1.04
C GLU A 225 2.02 -22.81 0.25
N PRO A 226 2.68 -22.38 1.33
CA PRO A 226 1.99 -21.97 2.54
C PRO A 226 1.13 -20.74 2.26
N GLY A 227 -0.09 -20.71 2.82
CA GLY A 227 -0.97 -19.54 2.73
C GLY A 227 -0.29 -18.27 3.23
N LYS A 228 -0.75 -17.10 2.76
CA LYS A 228 -0.27 -15.79 3.24
C LYS A 228 -0.62 -15.64 4.73
N MET A 229 0.32 -15.11 5.51
CA MET A 229 0.04 -14.63 6.87
C MET A 229 -0.83 -13.38 6.78
N SER A 230 -2.08 -13.48 7.19
CA SER A 230 -3.09 -12.40 7.17
C SER A 230 -3.32 -11.86 8.56
#